data_477484f4d9adec366fd3596c2f485ae6
#
_entry.id   477484f4d9adec366fd3596c2f485ae6
#
_cell.length_a   1.000
_cell.length_b   1.000
_cell.length_c   1.000
_cell.angle_alpha   90.00
_cell.angle_beta   90.00
_cell.angle_gamma   90.00
#
_symmetry.space_group_name_H-M   'P 1'
#
loop_
_entity.id
_entity.type
_entity.pdbx_description
1 polymer ?
#
loop_
_entity_poly.entity_id
_entity_poly.type
_entity_poly.pdbx_seq_one_letter_code
_entity_poly.pdbx_strand_id
1 'polypeptide(L)'
;MASLTSTAITIPSFTALKANTTTTKALISTPKISSSSSRLFSVKASLKDFGVAVVATAATAILASNALAVEVLLGSDDGGLAFVPNDFSVTAGEKIVFKNNAGFPHNVVFDEDEIPSGVDVSKISMSEEDLLNGPGETYSVTLSEKGSYSFYCSPHQGAGMKGKVTVN
;
A
#
# COMPACT_ATOMS: atom_id res chain seq x y z
N MET A 1 58.20 -13.02 29.10
CA MET A 1 57.28 -14.14 29.27
C MET A 1 55.97 -13.53 29.76
N ALA A 2 54.98 -13.38 28.90
CA ALA A 2 53.71 -12.81 29.27
C ALA A 2 52.68 -13.97 29.33
N SER A 3 52.08 -14.14 30.52
CA SER A 3 51.09 -15.20 30.81
C SER A 3 49.71 -14.74 30.32
N LEU A 4 49.10 -15.49 29.43
CA LEU A 4 47.74 -15.28 28.97
C LEU A 4 46.77 -15.97 29.92
N THR A 5 45.95 -15.21 30.65
CA THR A 5 44.86 -15.72 31.49
C THR A 5 43.61 -15.87 30.66
N SER A 6 43.16 -17.10 30.46
CA SER A 6 41.91 -17.41 29.75
C SER A 6 40.75 -17.34 30.72
N THR A 7 39.79 -16.44 30.48
CA THR A 7 38.54 -16.36 31.28
C THR A 7 37.45 -17.19 30.58
N ALA A 8 36.96 -18.22 31.23
CA ALA A 8 35.85 -19.06 30.75
C ALA A 8 34.51 -18.33 30.95
N ILE A 9 33.73 -18.17 29.89
CA ILE A 9 32.37 -17.64 29.94
C ILE A 9 31.41 -18.78 30.16
N THR A 10 30.71 -18.76 31.32
CA THR A 10 29.68 -19.72 31.65
C THR A 10 28.34 -19.27 31.04
N ILE A 11 27.77 -20.08 30.17
CA ILE A 11 26.45 -19.86 29.54
C ILE A 11 25.38 -20.45 30.48
N PRO A 12 24.34 -19.67 30.89
CA PRO A 12 23.24 -20.24 31.68
C PRO A 12 22.33 -21.10 30.78
N SER A 13 22.05 -22.29 31.26
CA SER A 13 21.12 -23.24 30.63
C SER A 13 19.69 -22.75 30.77
N PHE A 14 18.99 -22.57 29.65
CA PHE A 14 17.57 -22.27 29.65
C PHE A 14 16.76 -23.58 29.85
N THR A 15 15.99 -23.62 30.92
CA THR A 15 15.04 -24.70 31.23
C THR A 15 13.83 -24.60 30.29
N ALA A 16 13.56 -25.66 29.55
CA ALA A 16 12.44 -25.75 28.62
C ALA A 16 11.09 -25.61 29.33
N LEU A 17 10.29 -24.60 28.93
CA LEU A 17 8.89 -24.51 29.35
C LEU A 17 8.06 -25.56 28.58
N LYS A 18 7.37 -26.39 29.34
CA LYS A 18 6.44 -27.40 28.86
C LYS A 18 5.20 -26.74 28.28
N ALA A 19 4.99 -26.87 26.96
CA ALA A 19 3.79 -26.40 26.28
C ALA A 19 2.58 -27.24 26.67
N ASN A 20 1.59 -26.62 27.30
CA ASN A 20 0.30 -27.21 27.58
C ASN A 20 -0.60 -27.07 26.34
N THR A 21 -0.84 -28.17 25.66
CA THR A 21 -1.70 -28.22 24.46
C THR A 21 -3.16 -28.30 24.92
N THR A 22 -3.84 -27.18 24.98
CA THR A 22 -5.31 -27.14 25.13
C THR A 22 -5.94 -27.17 23.74
N THR A 23 -6.48 -28.33 23.38
CA THR A 23 -7.24 -28.53 22.13
C THR A 23 -8.58 -27.81 22.23
N THR A 24 -8.69 -26.62 21.70
CA THR A 24 -9.98 -25.95 21.54
C THR A 24 -10.57 -26.32 20.18
N LYS A 25 -11.63 -27.12 20.21
CA LYS A 25 -12.41 -27.54 19.04
C LYS A 25 -13.17 -26.33 18.49
N ALA A 26 -12.64 -25.70 17.46
CA ALA A 26 -13.33 -24.60 16.77
C ALA A 26 -14.48 -25.18 15.93
N LEU A 27 -15.70 -24.80 16.27
CA LEU A 27 -16.89 -25.02 15.43
C LEU A 27 -16.83 -24.05 14.27
N ILE A 28 -16.63 -24.59 13.07
CA ILE A 28 -16.70 -23.85 11.82
C ILE A 28 -18.18 -23.61 11.53
N SER A 29 -18.68 -22.40 11.81
CA SER A 29 -19.96 -21.93 11.31
C SER A 29 -19.73 -21.25 9.96
N THR A 30 -20.16 -21.90 8.89
CA THR A 30 -20.20 -21.33 7.54
C THR A 30 -21.23 -20.20 7.47
N PRO A 31 -20.86 -18.98 7.02
CA PRO A 31 -21.85 -17.96 6.74
C PRO A 31 -22.63 -18.36 5.48
N LYS A 32 -23.95 -18.53 5.65
CA LYS A 32 -24.91 -18.76 4.56
C LYS A 32 -25.00 -17.46 3.74
N ILE A 33 -24.42 -17.47 2.54
CA ILE A 33 -24.56 -16.38 1.58
C ILE A 33 -26.02 -16.36 1.12
N SER A 34 -26.78 -15.39 1.62
CA SER A 34 -28.12 -15.11 1.13
C SER A 34 -28.00 -14.31 -0.16
N SER A 35 -28.26 -14.95 -1.28
CA SER A 35 -28.41 -14.28 -2.56
C SER A 35 -29.68 -13.44 -2.53
N SER A 36 -29.55 -12.12 -2.38
CA SER A 36 -30.67 -11.21 -2.58
C SER A 36 -30.94 -11.11 -4.09
N SER A 37 -32.00 -11.75 -4.53
CA SER A 37 -32.52 -11.59 -5.88
C SER A 37 -32.99 -10.15 -6.05
N SER A 38 -32.34 -9.41 -6.94
CA SER A 38 -32.80 -8.11 -7.43
C SER A 38 -34.14 -8.30 -8.13
N ARG A 39 -35.20 -7.79 -7.51
CA ARG A 39 -36.52 -7.70 -8.15
C ARG A 39 -36.44 -6.62 -9.22
N LEU A 40 -36.53 -7.05 -10.46
CA LEU A 40 -36.76 -6.16 -11.59
C LEU A 40 -38.18 -5.59 -11.43
N PHE A 41 -38.27 -4.30 -11.09
CA PHE A 41 -39.52 -3.57 -11.15
C PHE A 41 -39.84 -3.30 -12.62
N SER A 42 -40.73 -4.11 -13.19
CA SER A 42 -41.35 -3.83 -14.48
C SER A 42 -42.39 -2.75 -14.28
N VAL A 43 -42.04 -1.50 -14.66
CA VAL A 43 -43.05 -0.41 -14.71
C VAL A 43 -43.77 -0.50 -16.05
N LYS A 44 -44.99 -1.05 -16.04
CA LYS A 44 -45.92 -0.90 -17.15
C LYS A 44 -46.43 0.54 -17.16
N ALA A 45 -45.87 1.36 -18.03
CA ALA A 45 -46.39 2.69 -18.31
C ALA A 45 -47.65 2.57 -19.17
N SER A 46 -48.83 2.84 -18.60
CA SER A 46 -50.06 3.06 -19.33
C SER A 46 -50.10 4.50 -19.83
N LEU A 47 -49.97 4.68 -21.13
CA LEU A 47 -50.15 5.96 -21.82
C LEU A 47 -51.63 6.27 -21.91
N LYS A 48 -52.13 7.16 -21.07
CA LYS A 48 -53.32 7.99 -21.36
C LYS A 48 -53.25 9.29 -20.59
N ASP A 49 -53.15 10.35 -21.37
CA ASP A 49 -53.49 11.75 -21.08
C ASP A 49 -52.88 12.40 -19.82
N PHE A 50 -51.96 13.29 -20.03
CA PHE A 50 -51.87 14.71 -19.62
C PHE A 50 -50.44 15.18 -19.77
N GLY A 51 -50.28 16.29 -20.46
CA GLY A 51 -48.99 16.93 -20.71
C GLY A 51 -48.31 17.36 -19.41
N VAL A 52 -47.29 16.63 -19.06
CA VAL A 52 -46.30 17.01 -18.02
C VAL A 52 -44.93 16.82 -18.63
N ALA A 53 -44.16 17.89 -18.67
CA ALA A 53 -42.77 17.87 -19.09
C ALA A 53 -41.99 16.90 -18.19
N VAL A 54 -41.61 15.74 -18.74
CA VAL A 54 -40.70 14.81 -18.06
C VAL A 54 -39.32 15.44 -18.11
N VAL A 55 -38.91 16.07 -16.99
CA VAL A 55 -37.51 16.37 -16.75
C VAL A 55 -36.82 15.03 -16.55
N ALA A 56 -36.19 14.53 -17.61
CA ALA A 56 -35.30 13.39 -17.51
C ALA A 56 -34.09 13.81 -16.67
N THR A 57 -34.13 13.57 -15.36
CA THR A 57 -32.94 13.58 -14.56
C THR A 57 -32.06 12.42 -15.01
N ALA A 58 -31.08 12.75 -15.85
CA ALA A 58 -29.99 11.82 -16.15
C ALA A 58 -29.29 11.52 -14.83
N ALA A 59 -29.61 10.36 -14.24
CA ALA A 59 -28.80 9.81 -13.16
C ALA A 59 -27.44 9.49 -13.78
N THR A 60 -26.46 10.38 -13.62
CA THR A 60 -25.07 10.08 -13.85
C THR A 60 -24.70 8.97 -12.89
N ALA A 61 -24.70 7.73 -13.38
CA ALA A 61 -24.05 6.64 -12.68
C ALA A 61 -22.56 7.00 -12.57
N ILE A 62 -22.14 7.46 -11.40
CA ILE A 62 -20.74 7.54 -11.07
C ILE A 62 -20.28 6.08 -11.03
N LEU A 63 -19.66 5.63 -12.11
CA LEU A 63 -18.88 4.41 -12.11
C LEU A 63 -17.74 4.66 -11.13
N ALA A 64 -17.92 4.24 -9.90
CA ALA A 64 -16.81 4.08 -8.99
C ALA A 64 -15.91 3.01 -9.63
N SER A 65 -14.96 3.46 -10.44
CA SER A 65 -13.85 2.62 -10.85
C SER A 65 -13.19 2.19 -9.53
N ASN A 66 -13.21 0.90 -9.24
CA ASN A 66 -12.30 0.32 -8.27
C ASN A 66 -10.91 0.48 -8.90
N ALA A 67 -10.32 1.66 -8.76
CA ALA A 67 -8.92 1.85 -9.06
C ALA A 67 -8.17 0.96 -8.06
N LEU A 68 -7.68 -0.16 -8.53
CA LEU A 68 -6.79 -1.01 -7.77
C LEU A 68 -5.56 -0.15 -7.49
N ALA A 69 -5.25 0.05 -6.20
CA ALA A 69 -4.06 0.78 -5.83
C ALA A 69 -2.83 0.08 -6.41
N VAL A 70 -1.90 0.82 -6.99
CA VAL A 70 -0.62 0.28 -7.42
C VAL A 70 0.21 0.01 -6.18
N GLU A 71 0.65 -1.23 -5.98
CA GLU A 71 1.55 -1.60 -4.89
C GLU A 71 3.01 -1.55 -5.37
N VAL A 72 3.87 -0.92 -4.57
CA VAL A 72 5.32 -0.86 -4.77
C VAL A 72 6.00 -1.42 -3.53
N LEU A 73 6.80 -2.46 -3.70
CA LEU A 73 7.55 -3.06 -2.60
C LEU A 73 8.84 -2.28 -2.33
N LEU A 74 9.16 -2.08 -1.06
CA LEU A 74 10.41 -1.55 -0.57
C LEU A 74 11.26 -2.73 -0.10
N GLY A 75 12.32 -3.00 -0.84
CA GLY A 75 13.11 -4.23 -0.74
C GLY A 75 12.57 -5.32 -1.66
N SER A 76 13.47 -5.90 -2.44
CA SER A 76 13.16 -7.04 -3.32
C SER A 76 13.16 -8.37 -2.54
N ASP A 77 12.53 -9.39 -3.11
CA ASP A 77 12.40 -10.72 -2.47
C ASP A 77 13.74 -11.42 -2.24
N ASP A 78 14.78 -11.04 -2.98
CA ASP A 78 16.15 -11.54 -2.81
C ASP A 78 16.96 -10.73 -1.76
N GLY A 79 16.33 -9.77 -1.09
CA GLY A 79 16.95 -8.90 -0.09
C GLY A 79 17.66 -7.68 -0.66
N GLY A 80 17.49 -7.38 -1.94
CA GLY A 80 18.09 -6.20 -2.58
C GLY A 80 17.42 -4.89 -2.13
N LEU A 81 18.22 -3.81 -2.06
CA LEU A 81 17.75 -2.46 -1.73
C LEU A 81 17.18 -1.80 -2.99
N ALA A 82 15.91 -2.05 -3.28
CA ALA A 82 15.23 -1.56 -4.47
C ALA A 82 13.75 -1.29 -4.20
N PHE A 83 13.15 -0.39 -4.98
CA PHE A 83 11.70 -0.33 -5.15
C PHE A 83 11.29 -1.33 -6.25
N VAL A 84 10.19 -2.06 -6.04
CA VAL A 84 9.70 -3.05 -7.01
C VAL A 84 8.19 -2.85 -7.25
N PRO A 85 7.80 -2.37 -8.45
CA PRO A 85 8.65 -1.87 -9.53
C PRO A 85 9.32 -0.54 -9.18
N ASN A 86 10.46 -0.25 -9.83
CA ASN A 86 11.17 1.03 -9.65
C ASN A 86 10.83 2.08 -10.72
N ASP A 87 10.15 1.69 -11.80
CA ASP A 87 9.62 2.57 -12.84
C ASP A 87 8.23 2.08 -13.24
N PHE A 88 7.22 2.95 -13.12
CA PHE A 88 5.83 2.61 -13.41
C PHE A 88 5.01 3.84 -13.77
N SER A 89 3.78 3.62 -14.23
CA SER A 89 2.85 4.69 -14.55
C SER A 89 1.52 4.50 -13.82
N VAL A 90 0.90 5.61 -13.46
CA VAL A 90 -0.43 5.68 -12.85
C VAL A 90 -1.30 6.72 -13.52
N THR A 91 -2.60 6.63 -13.32
CA THR A 91 -3.53 7.69 -13.70
C THR A 91 -3.58 8.77 -12.60
N ALA A 92 -3.76 10.04 -12.99
CA ALA A 92 -3.92 11.12 -12.02
C ALA A 92 -5.05 10.80 -11.00
N GLY A 93 -4.74 10.92 -9.71
CA GLY A 93 -5.66 10.58 -8.62
C GLY A 93 -5.68 9.10 -8.22
N GLU A 94 -4.93 8.25 -8.88
CA GLU A 94 -4.77 6.85 -8.50
C GLU A 94 -3.90 6.72 -7.24
N LYS A 95 -4.28 5.79 -6.37
CA LYS A 95 -3.57 5.55 -5.11
C LYS A 95 -2.35 4.64 -5.35
N ILE A 96 -1.20 5.06 -4.85
CA ILE A 96 0.01 4.27 -4.80
C ILE A 96 0.21 3.82 -3.35
N VAL A 97 0.50 2.55 -3.13
CA VAL A 97 0.80 1.97 -1.82
C VAL A 97 2.23 1.44 -1.83
N PHE A 98 3.08 2.07 -1.07
CA PHE A 98 4.44 1.61 -0.82
C PHE A 98 4.42 0.71 0.42
N LYS A 99 4.93 -0.51 0.30
CA LYS A 99 4.90 -1.52 1.35
C LYS A 99 6.30 -2.04 1.65
N ASN A 100 6.72 -1.95 2.88
CA ASN A 100 7.99 -2.55 3.29
C ASN A 100 7.90 -4.08 3.18
N ASN A 101 8.74 -4.66 2.33
CA ASN A 101 8.84 -6.09 2.06
C ASN A 101 10.08 -6.72 2.72
N ALA A 102 10.94 -5.91 3.33
CA ALA A 102 12.20 -6.33 3.92
C ALA A 102 12.22 -6.12 5.44
N GLY A 103 13.17 -6.76 6.11
CA GLY A 103 13.43 -6.55 7.54
C GLY A 103 14.25 -5.29 7.85
N PHE A 104 14.49 -4.43 6.86
CA PHE A 104 15.25 -3.19 6.99
C PHE A 104 14.31 -1.99 6.96
N PRO A 105 14.65 -0.90 7.68
CA PRO A 105 13.90 0.34 7.62
C PRO A 105 14.01 0.99 6.24
N HIS A 106 12.88 1.42 5.70
CA HIS A 106 12.79 2.13 4.42
C HIS A 106 11.86 3.34 4.53
N ASN A 107 12.03 4.31 3.64
CA ASN A 107 11.07 5.40 3.46
C ASN A 107 10.89 5.75 1.97
N VAL A 108 9.99 6.70 1.71
CA VAL A 108 9.70 7.22 0.37
C VAL A 108 9.76 8.72 0.43
N VAL A 109 10.80 9.29 -0.14
CA VAL A 109 11.01 10.73 -0.24
C VAL A 109 11.02 11.12 -1.71
N PHE A 110 10.14 12.05 -2.11
CA PHE A 110 10.12 12.57 -3.47
C PHE A 110 11.17 13.67 -3.61
N ASP A 111 11.89 13.65 -4.73
CA ASP A 111 12.91 14.65 -5.04
C ASP A 111 12.24 15.94 -5.53
N GLU A 112 12.38 17.04 -4.78
CA GLU A 112 11.70 18.30 -5.09
C GLU A 112 12.14 18.93 -6.41
N ASP A 113 13.35 18.61 -6.88
CA ASP A 113 13.88 19.07 -8.15
C ASP A 113 13.40 18.22 -9.35
N GLU A 114 12.84 17.03 -9.06
CA GLU A 114 12.41 16.05 -10.06
C GLU A 114 10.91 15.70 -9.95
N ILE A 115 10.09 16.67 -9.56
CA ILE A 115 8.63 16.60 -9.57
C ILE A 115 8.04 17.73 -10.40
N PRO A 116 6.77 17.63 -10.85
CA PRO A 116 6.11 18.70 -11.58
C PRO A 116 6.06 20.01 -10.79
N SER A 117 6.26 21.12 -11.48
CA SER A 117 6.23 22.46 -10.87
C SER A 117 4.86 22.75 -10.23
N GLY A 118 4.87 23.28 -9.02
CA GLY A 118 3.67 23.60 -8.25
C GLY A 118 3.17 22.47 -7.34
N VAL A 119 3.78 21.30 -7.36
CA VAL A 119 3.53 20.24 -6.39
C VAL A 119 4.28 20.53 -5.09
N ASP A 120 3.57 20.43 -3.98
CA ASP A 120 4.16 20.58 -2.65
C ASP A 120 4.70 19.20 -2.20
N VAL A 121 6.03 19.08 -2.24
CA VAL A 121 6.72 17.82 -1.89
C VAL A 121 6.38 17.34 -0.48
N SER A 122 6.16 18.25 0.47
CA SER A 122 5.85 17.88 1.86
C SER A 122 4.51 17.16 2.03
N LYS A 123 3.63 17.26 1.04
CA LYS A 123 2.32 16.56 1.04
C LYS A 123 2.35 15.17 0.43
N ILE A 124 3.40 14.87 -0.30
CA ILE A 124 3.53 13.60 -1.04
C ILE A 124 4.72 12.75 -0.57
N SER A 125 5.60 13.29 0.27
CA SER A 125 6.76 12.61 0.83
C SER A 125 6.55 12.18 2.26
N MET A 126 7.22 11.10 2.66
CA MET A 126 7.59 10.90 4.06
C MET A 126 8.68 11.91 4.45
N SER A 127 8.79 12.22 5.75
CA SER A 127 9.99 12.88 6.26
C SER A 127 11.20 11.96 6.08
N GLU A 128 12.38 12.52 5.89
CA GLU A 128 13.62 11.73 5.77
C GLU A 128 13.91 10.90 7.03
N GLU A 129 13.40 11.33 8.19
CA GLU A 129 13.56 10.67 9.48
C GLU A 129 12.47 9.61 9.74
N ASP A 130 11.34 9.69 9.04
CA ASP A 130 10.25 8.73 9.18
C ASP A 130 10.58 7.45 8.40
N LEU A 131 10.40 6.30 9.06
CA LEU A 131 10.75 5.01 8.49
C LEU A 131 9.64 3.99 8.67
N LEU A 132 9.44 3.18 7.65
CA LEU A 132 8.72 1.91 7.73
C LEU A 132 9.72 0.87 8.26
N ASN A 133 9.58 0.47 9.51
CA ASN A 133 10.62 -0.28 10.24
C ASN A 133 10.52 -1.79 10.05
N GLY A 134 9.37 -2.29 9.61
CA GLY A 134 9.14 -3.73 9.50
C GLY A 134 8.33 -4.15 8.29
N PRO A 135 8.43 -5.45 7.94
CA PRO A 135 7.66 -6.02 6.83
C PRO A 135 6.16 -5.82 7.01
N GLY A 136 5.48 -5.39 5.94
CA GLY A 136 4.05 -5.15 5.92
C GLY A 136 3.64 -3.73 6.31
N GLU A 137 4.51 -2.90 6.85
CA GLU A 137 4.23 -1.49 7.06
C GLU A 137 4.08 -0.77 5.72
N THR A 138 3.16 0.19 5.65
CA THR A 138 2.81 0.84 4.40
C THR A 138 2.79 2.36 4.51
N TYR A 139 3.17 3.01 3.41
CA TYR A 139 2.94 4.41 3.14
C TYR A 139 2.08 4.55 1.88
N SER A 140 1.15 5.48 1.85
CA SER A 140 0.26 5.66 0.70
C SER A 140 0.23 7.11 0.26
N VAL A 141 0.28 7.32 -1.05
CA VAL A 141 0.19 8.65 -1.66
C VAL A 141 -0.75 8.64 -2.85
N THR A 142 -1.33 9.79 -3.16
CA THR A 142 -2.11 10.03 -4.38
C THR A 142 -1.53 11.24 -5.08
N LEU A 143 -1.15 11.07 -6.35
CA LEU A 143 -0.57 12.12 -7.17
C LEU A 143 -1.64 12.64 -8.15
N SER A 144 -1.95 13.92 -8.08
CA SER A 144 -3.01 14.54 -8.90
C SER A 144 -2.48 15.25 -10.12
N GLU A 145 -1.26 15.81 -10.05
CA GLU A 145 -0.66 16.54 -11.15
C GLU A 145 0.03 15.59 -12.12
N LYS A 146 -0.20 15.76 -13.41
CA LYS A 146 0.43 14.98 -14.47
C LYS A 146 1.91 15.31 -14.59
N GLY A 147 2.70 14.29 -14.84
CA GLY A 147 4.14 14.44 -15.04
C GLY A 147 4.96 13.31 -14.45
N SER A 148 6.24 13.54 -14.36
CA SER A 148 7.21 12.58 -13.85
C SER A 148 7.63 12.97 -12.43
N TYR A 149 7.72 11.98 -11.56
CA TYR A 149 8.12 12.12 -10.17
C TYR A 149 9.21 11.12 -9.88
N SER A 150 10.36 11.60 -9.43
CA SER A 150 11.43 10.75 -8.90
C SER A 150 11.34 10.68 -7.39
N PHE A 151 11.67 9.54 -6.84
CA PHE A 151 11.67 9.30 -5.40
C PHE A 151 12.83 8.38 -5.00
N TYR A 152 13.20 8.42 -3.74
CA TYR A 152 14.31 7.63 -3.20
C TYR A 152 14.01 7.17 -1.76
N CYS A 153 14.80 6.23 -1.29
CA CYS A 153 14.85 5.84 0.12
C CYS A 153 16.04 6.52 0.77
N SER A 154 15.83 7.46 1.72
CA SER A 154 16.89 8.25 2.36
C SER A 154 18.06 7.41 2.87
N PRO A 155 17.85 6.37 3.71
CA PRO A 155 18.97 5.59 4.24
C PRO A 155 19.71 4.77 3.18
N HIS A 156 19.09 4.52 2.02
CA HIS A 156 19.64 3.65 0.97
C HIS A 156 19.89 4.37 -0.37
N GLN A 157 19.80 5.71 -0.39
CA GLN A 157 20.02 6.50 -1.59
C GLN A 157 21.43 6.26 -2.16
N GLY A 158 22.45 6.18 -1.29
CA GLY A 158 23.83 5.89 -1.68
C GLY A 158 24.04 4.49 -2.27
N ALA A 159 23.14 3.54 -1.97
CA ALA A 159 23.10 2.21 -2.57
C ALA A 159 22.29 2.17 -3.89
N GLY A 160 21.73 3.29 -4.33
CA GLY A 160 20.98 3.39 -5.57
C GLY A 160 19.50 3.03 -5.44
N MET A 161 18.94 2.98 -4.23
CA MET A 161 17.49 2.73 -4.04
C MET A 161 16.68 3.97 -4.43
N LYS A 162 16.34 4.04 -5.70
CA LYS A 162 15.58 5.12 -6.36
C LYS A 162 14.48 4.54 -7.24
N GLY A 163 13.44 5.34 -7.47
CA GLY A 163 12.36 4.98 -8.35
C GLY A 163 11.77 6.19 -9.06
N LYS A 164 10.89 5.91 -10.01
CA LYS A 164 10.23 6.91 -10.84
C LYS A 164 8.78 6.50 -11.11
N VAL A 165 7.86 7.44 -11.00
CA VAL A 165 6.47 7.26 -11.42
C VAL A 165 6.07 8.33 -12.43
N THR A 166 5.35 7.91 -13.48
CA THR A 166 4.77 8.81 -14.47
C THR A 166 3.25 8.88 -14.27
N VAL A 167 2.72 10.06 -14.03
CA VAL A 167 1.29 10.33 -13.89
C VAL A 167 0.72 10.78 -15.24
N ASN A 168 -0.26 10.04 -15.77
CA ASN A 168 -0.90 10.26 -17.08
C ASN A 168 -2.26 10.96 -16.98
#